data_a987b639290f86ddd661a1264858385a
#
_entry.id   a987b639290f86ddd661a1264858385a
#
_cell.length_a   1.000
_cell.length_b   1.000
_cell.length_c   1.000
_cell.angle_alpha   90.00
_cell.angle_beta   90.00
_cell.angle_gamma   90.00
#
_symmetry.space_group_name_H-M   'P 1'
#
loop_
_entity.id
_entity.type
_entity.pdbx_description
1 polymer ?
#
loop_
_entity_poly.entity_id
_entity_poly.type
_entity_poly.pdbx_seq_one_letter_code
_entity_poly.pdbx_strand_id
1 'polypeptide(L)'
;MKRFLILAVVVLSMLATACSKYKYETVKGDPMKTRIYTLPNGLKVYMSVNKEAPRLQTAIAVKVGGKNDPAETTGLAHYFEHLMFKGTPNYGTSDYAAEKPMLDEIEQLFEVYRQTEDEVERAAIYHRIDSISYEASKLAIPNEYDKLMSAIGANGTNAFTSQDMTVYVEDIPSNQIENWAKIQADRFRNPVIRGFHTELETIYEEKNMS
;
A
#
# COMPACT_ATOMS: atom_id res chain seq x y z
N MET A 1 47.67 -19.69 30.94
CA MET A 1 46.72 -20.52 30.18
C MET A 1 45.29 -20.43 30.69
N LYS A 2 44.96 -20.66 31.97
CA LYS A 2 43.57 -20.61 32.49
C LYS A 2 42.88 -19.24 32.33
N ARG A 3 43.59 -18.12 32.49
CA ARG A 3 43.04 -16.74 32.33
C ARG A 3 42.70 -16.42 30.86
N PHE A 4 43.46 -16.92 29.89
CA PHE A 4 43.18 -16.76 28.47
C PHE A 4 41.96 -17.57 28.03
N LEU A 5 41.77 -18.76 28.60
CA LEU A 5 40.61 -19.60 28.31
C LEU A 5 39.31 -18.98 28.82
N ILE A 6 39.34 -18.36 30.00
CA ILE A 6 38.18 -17.69 30.58
C ILE A 6 37.79 -16.45 29.75
N LEU A 7 38.78 -15.66 29.26
CA LEU A 7 38.54 -14.54 28.41
C LEU A 7 37.94 -14.94 27.07
N ALA A 8 38.44 -16.04 26.47
CA ALA A 8 37.92 -16.60 25.22
C ALA A 8 36.46 -17.08 25.35
N VAL A 9 36.12 -17.73 26.46
CA VAL A 9 34.75 -18.20 26.74
C VAL A 9 33.80 -17.02 26.97
N VAL A 10 34.24 -15.95 27.66
CA VAL A 10 33.43 -14.74 27.87
C VAL A 10 33.21 -13.98 26.55
N VAL A 11 34.23 -13.88 25.70
CA VAL A 11 34.08 -13.24 24.37
C VAL A 11 33.20 -14.11 23.46
N LEU A 12 33.32 -15.45 23.51
CA LEU A 12 32.45 -16.32 22.71
C LEU A 12 30.99 -16.29 23.19
N SER A 13 30.75 -16.12 24.50
CA SER A 13 29.39 -15.98 25.05
C SER A 13 28.76 -14.62 24.71
N MET A 14 29.56 -13.56 24.55
CA MET A 14 29.07 -12.26 24.08
C MET A 14 28.76 -12.23 22.57
N LEU A 15 29.43 -13.07 21.77
CA LEU A 15 29.12 -13.23 20.35
C LEU A 15 27.88 -14.08 20.09
N ALA A 16 27.46 -14.91 21.05
CA ALA A 16 26.26 -15.74 20.91
C ALA A 16 24.95 -14.96 21.19
N THR A 17 25.00 -13.71 21.63
CA THR A 17 23.84 -12.85 21.87
C THR A 17 23.57 -11.86 20.73
N ALA A 18 23.95 -12.18 19.49
CA ALA A 18 23.32 -11.58 18.31
C ALA A 18 21.88 -12.10 18.19
N CYS A 19 21.09 -11.90 19.24
CA CYS A 19 19.68 -12.17 19.28
C CYS A 19 19.01 -11.29 18.23
N SER A 20 18.26 -11.87 17.31
CA SER A 20 17.47 -11.11 16.36
C SER A 20 16.71 -10.03 17.13
N LYS A 21 16.79 -8.79 16.66
CA LYS A 21 16.14 -7.60 17.26
C LYS A 21 14.64 -7.84 17.50
N TYR A 22 14.07 -8.80 16.79
CA TYR A 22 12.65 -9.14 16.83
C TYR A 22 12.48 -10.61 17.25
N LYS A 23 11.69 -10.83 18.30
CA LYS A 23 11.19 -12.16 18.68
C LYS A 23 10.05 -12.55 17.73
N TYR A 24 9.86 -13.84 17.53
CA TYR A 24 8.75 -14.37 16.75
C TYR A 24 8.02 -15.48 17.50
N GLU A 25 6.76 -15.64 17.16
CA GLU A 25 5.90 -16.73 17.61
C GLU A 25 5.80 -17.80 16.51
N THR A 26 5.45 -19.01 16.88
CA THR A 26 5.17 -20.12 15.96
C THR A 26 3.90 -20.83 16.37
N VAL A 27 3.20 -21.44 15.41
CA VAL A 27 2.02 -22.25 15.69
C VAL A 27 2.41 -23.73 15.69
N LYS A 28 2.10 -24.44 16.77
CA LYS A 28 2.38 -25.87 16.88
C LYS A 28 1.59 -26.63 15.82
N GLY A 29 2.29 -27.46 15.03
CA GLY A 29 1.67 -28.26 13.97
C GLY A 29 1.48 -27.53 12.65
N ASP A 30 1.91 -26.27 12.52
CA ASP A 30 1.90 -25.57 11.25
C ASP A 30 2.89 -26.21 10.25
N PRO A 31 2.40 -26.79 9.13
CA PRO A 31 3.24 -27.43 8.13
C PRO A 31 4.16 -26.45 7.41
N MET A 32 3.79 -25.19 7.34
CA MET A 32 4.58 -24.13 6.70
C MET A 32 5.66 -23.56 7.62
N LYS A 33 5.68 -23.93 8.89
CA LYS A 33 6.65 -23.46 9.91
C LYS A 33 6.72 -21.93 9.96
N THR A 34 5.56 -21.28 9.88
CA THR A 34 5.43 -19.83 9.82
C THR A 34 6.00 -19.19 11.08
N ARG A 35 6.80 -18.15 10.89
CA ARG A 35 7.27 -17.25 11.94
C ARG A 35 6.41 -16.01 11.95
N ILE A 36 5.85 -15.66 13.09
CA ILE A 36 4.96 -14.51 13.27
C ILE A 36 5.70 -13.46 14.08
N TYR A 37 5.99 -12.33 13.48
CA TYR A 37 6.60 -11.19 14.13
C TYR A 37 5.55 -10.11 14.39
N THR A 38 5.60 -9.49 15.57
CA THR A 38 4.80 -8.31 15.88
C THR A 38 5.74 -7.13 16.01
N LEU A 39 5.56 -6.12 15.14
CA LEU A 39 6.36 -4.91 15.14
C LEU A 39 5.84 -3.92 16.20
N PRO A 40 6.65 -2.93 16.64
CA PRO A 40 6.24 -1.97 17.68
C PRO A 40 4.97 -1.16 17.34
N ASN A 41 4.67 -0.98 16.06
CA ASN A 41 3.47 -0.29 15.58
C ASN A 41 2.24 -1.21 15.47
N GLY A 42 2.34 -2.48 15.91
CA GLY A 42 1.26 -3.47 15.86
C GLY A 42 1.17 -4.25 14.54
N LEU A 43 1.97 -3.93 13.52
CA LEU A 43 2.00 -4.70 12.28
C LEU A 43 2.47 -6.13 12.55
N LYS A 44 1.72 -7.11 12.07
CA LYS A 44 2.10 -8.53 12.10
C LYS A 44 2.71 -8.94 10.77
N VAL A 45 3.87 -9.58 10.84
CA VAL A 45 4.58 -10.10 9.66
C VAL A 45 4.64 -11.63 9.78
N TYR A 46 4.05 -12.31 8.82
CA TYR A 46 4.04 -13.76 8.70
C TYR A 46 5.07 -14.19 7.67
N MET A 47 5.99 -15.05 8.04
CA MET A 47 7.09 -15.49 7.18
C MET A 47 7.20 -17.00 7.16
N SER A 48 7.02 -17.60 5.97
CA SER A 48 7.34 -19.01 5.72
C SER A 48 8.49 -19.09 4.71
N VAL A 49 9.40 -20.04 4.91
CA VAL A 49 10.60 -20.18 4.07
C VAL A 49 10.48 -21.44 3.24
N ASN A 50 10.42 -21.27 1.92
CA ASN A 50 10.63 -22.35 0.96
C ASN A 50 11.98 -22.15 0.25
N LYS A 51 12.97 -22.99 0.56
CA LYS A 51 14.33 -22.87 0.01
C LYS A 51 14.44 -23.31 -1.47
N GLU A 52 13.43 -23.99 -1.97
CA GLU A 52 13.40 -24.51 -3.35
C GLU A 52 12.81 -23.47 -4.33
N ALA A 53 12.14 -22.44 -3.80
CA ALA A 53 11.54 -21.39 -4.61
C ALA A 53 12.47 -20.18 -4.73
N PRO A 54 12.80 -19.73 -5.96
CA PRO A 54 13.63 -18.53 -6.17
C PRO A 54 12.84 -17.23 -6.03
N ARG A 55 11.54 -17.32 -5.82
CA ARG A 55 10.60 -16.19 -5.75
C ARG A 55 9.87 -16.17 -4.41
N LEU A 56 9.34 -15.01 -4.08
CA LEU A 56 8.51 -14.77 -2.89
C LEU A 56 7.10 -14.36 -3.35
N GLN A 57 6.10 -15.05 -2.83
CA GLN A 57 4.74 -14.54 -2.84
C GLN A 57 4.56 -13.63 -1.63
N THR A 58 4.14 -12.40 -1.89
CA THR A 58 3.90 -11.38 -0.88
C THR A 58 2.42 -11.05 -0.81
N ALA A 59 1.94 -10.75 0.38
CA ALA A 59 0.58 -10.28 0.58
C ALA A 59 0.57 -9.23 1.71
N ILE A 60 -0.04 -8.08 1.45
CA ILE A 60 -0.32 -7.06 2.48
C ILE A 60 -1.82 -7.05 2.69
N ALA A 61 -2.26 -7.53 3.85
CA ALA A 61 -3.67 -7.59 4.21
C ALA A 61 -4.02 -6.44 5.17
N VAL A 62 -4.98 -5.61 4.76
CA VAL A 62 -5.60 -4.56 5.56
C VAL A 62 -6.93 -5.10 6.08
N LYS A 63 -7.14 -5.05 7.40
CA LYS A 63 -8.37 -5.57 8.05
C LYS A 63 -9.52 -4.56 7.90
N VAL A 64 -9.79 -4.16 6.67
CA VAL A 64 -10.90 -3.31 6.25
C VAL A 64 -11.44 -3.85 4.94
N GLY A 65 -12.73 -4.03 4.83
CA GLY A 65 -13.42 -4.53 3.64
C GLY A 65 -14.85 -3.98 3.58
N GLY A 66 -15.66 -4.48 2.66
CA GLY A 66 -17.00 -3.97 2.38
C GLY A 66 -17.93 -3.86 3.58
N LYS A 67 -17.79 -4.71 4.60
CA LYS A 67 -18.59 -4.61 5.83
C LYS A 67 -18.27 -3.37 6.68
N ASN A 68 -17.14 -2.73 6.44
CA ASN A 68 -16.70 -1.54 7.15
C ASN A 68 -17.13 -0.25 6.44
N ASP A 69 -17.70 -0.36 5.24
CA ASP A 69 -18.20 0.79 4.50
C ASP A 69 -19.34 1.48 5.26
N PRO A 70 -19.38 2.82 5.27
CA PRO A 70 -20.57 3.52 5.75
C PRO A 70 -21.79 3.15 4.89
N ALA A 71 -22.98 3.09 5.53
CA ALA A 71 -24.21 2.68 4.84
C ALA A 71 -24.53 3.56 3.61
N GLU A 72 -24.15 4.83 3.68
CA GLU A 72 -24.39 5.84 2.64
C GLU A 72 -23.37 5.79 1.51
N THR A 73 -22.22 5.11 1.72
CA THR A 73 -21.09 5.08 0.77
C THR A 73 -20.54 3.66 0.61
N THR A 74 -21.41 2.72 0.27
CA THR A 74 -21.02 1.32 0.02
C THR A 74 -20.09 1.18 -1.19
N GLY A 75 -19.03 0.38 -1.06
CA GLY A 75 -17.97 0.23 -2.07
C GLY A 75 -16.72 1.07 -1.79
N LEU A 76 -16.68 1.80 -0.66
CA LEU A 76 -15.57 2.66 -0.31
C LEU A 76 -14.25 1.89 -0.11
N ALA A 77 -14.29 0.71 0.49
CA ALA A 77 -13.12 -0.14 0.68
C ALA A 77 -12.52 -0.58 -0.68
N HIS A 78 -13.36 -0.97 -1.62
CA HIS A 78 -12.94 -1.33 -2.98
C HIS A 78 -12.41 -0.10 -3.74
N TYR A 79 -13.06 1.03 -3.59
CA TYR A 79 -12.60 2.29 -4.16
C TYR A 79 -11.20 2.67 -3.65
N PHE A 80 -10.96 2.56 -2.34
CA PHE A 80 -9.64 2.79 -1.75
C PHE A 80 -8.58 1.81 -2.27
N GLU A 81 -8.95 0.56 -2.53
CA GLU A 81 -8.06 -0.41 -3.14
C GLU A 81 -7.47 0.13 -4.46
N HIS A 82 -8.32 0.63 -5.36
CA HIS A 82 -7.89 1.21 -6.64
C HIS A 82 -7.03 2.47 -6.46
N LEU A 83 -7.41 3.34 -5.54
CA LEU A 83 -6.67 4.58 -5.26
C LEU A 83 -5.24 4.31 -4.75
N MET A 84 -5.01 3.19 -4.09
CA MET A 84 -3.68 2.80 -3.63
C MET A 84 -2.68 2.51 -4.76
N PHE A 85 -3.12 2.38 -6.01
CA PHE A 85 -2.27 2.23 -7.19
C PHE A 85 -1.92 3.56 -7.87
N LYS A 86 -2.49 4.68 -7.42
CA LYS A 86 -2.31 6.00 -8.05
C LYS A 86 -0.96 6.66 -7.72
N GLY A 87 -0.22 6.13 -6.75
CA GLY A 87 1.13 6.58 -6.42
C GLY A 87 1.25 7.36 -5.11
N THR A 88 2.40 8.00 -4.95
CA THR A 88 2.84 8.73 -3.77
C THR A 88 3.43 10.09 -4.18
N PRO A 89 3.98 10.89 -3.27
CA PRO A 89 4.79 12.04 -3.65
C PRO A 89 6.04 11.71 -4.48
N ASN A 90 6.49 10.44 -4.44
CA ASN A 90 7.76 10.00 -5.05
C ASN A 90 7.58 9.29 -6.39
N TYR A 91 6.38 8.85 -6.72
CA TYR A 91 6.02 8.23 -8.00
C TYR A 91 4.52 8.43 -8.31
N GLY A 92 4.14 8.27 -9.57
CA GLY A 92 2.78 8.55 -10.05
C GLY A 92 2.60 10.00 -10.54
N THR A 93 3.65 10.81 -10.45
CA THR A 93 3.66 12.20 -10.91
C THR A 93 5.04 12.60 -11.40
N SER A 94 5.09 13.51 -12.38
CA SER A 94 6.34 14.12 -12.86
C SER A 94 6.83 15.27 -11.97
N ASP A 95 5.93 15.93 -11.24
CA ASP A 95 6.23 17.03 -10.33
C ASP A 95 5.17 17.14 -9.24
N TYR A 96 5.42 16.51 -8.09
CA TYR A 96 4.50 16.56 -6.96
C TYR A 96 4.37 17.96 -6.34
N ALA A 97 5.43 18.77 -6.39
CA ALA A 97 5.38 20.12 -5.82
C ALA A 97 4.43 21.02 -6.59
N ALA A 98 4.37 20.85 -7.92
CA ALA A 98 3.40 21.53 -8.77
C ALA A 98 1.99 20.91 -8.69
N GLU A 99 1.90 19.58 -8.51
CA GLU A 99 0.63 18.84 -8.43
C GLU A 99 -0.14 19.11 -7.13
N LYS A 100 0.56 19.08 -6.00
CA LYS A 100 -0.05 19.12 -4.66
C LYS A 100 -1.02 20.30 -4.45
N PRO A 101 -0.70 21.56 -4.79
CA PRO A 101 -1.64 22.67 -4.64
C PRO A 101 -2.96 22.47 -5.40
N MET A 102 -2.90 21.81 -6.58
CA MET A 102 -4.10 21.51 -7.37
C MET A 102 -4.95 20.43 -6.69
N LEU A 103 -4.33 19.39 -6.15
CA LEU A 103 -5.03 18.35 -5.40
C LEU A 103 -5.69 18.94 -4.13
N ASP A 104 -4.98 19.79 -3.40
CA ASP A 104 -5.50 20.47 -2.22
C ASP A 104 -6.70 21.39 -2.57
N GLU A 105 -6.66 22.10 -3.71
CA GLU A 105 -7.77 22.93 -4.19
C GLU A 105 -8.98 22.08 -4.60
N ILE A 106 -8.77 20.94 -5.26
CA ILE A 106 -9.83 19.99 -5.60
C ILE A 106 -10.53 19.48 -4.34
N GLU A 107 -9.78 19.07 -3.31
CA GLU A 107 -10.35 18.63 -2.04
C GLU A 107 -11.21 19.70 -1.38
N GLN A 108 -10.71 20.94 -1.32
CA GLN A 108 -11.46 22.07 -0.76
C GLN A 108 -12.74 22.36 -1.56
N LEU A 109 -12.67 22.31 -2.89
CA LEU A 109 -13.84 22.53 -3.75
C LEU A 109 -14.90 21.45 -3.57
N PHE A 110 -14.50 20.19 -3.35
CA PHE A 110 -15.48 19.15 -3.03
C PHE A 110 -16.16 19.37 -1.68
N GLU A 111 -15.47 19.92 -0.68
CA GLU A 111 -16.10 20.28 0.59
C GLU A 111 -17.13 21.41 0.40
N VAL A 112 -16.83 22.41 -0.43
CA VAL A 112 -17.79 23.47 -0.78
C VAL A 112 -18.96 22.89 -1.58
N TYR A 113 -18.67 22.05 -2.58
CA TYR A 113 -19.69 21.38 -3.41
C TYR A 113 -20.67 20.57 -2.55
N ARG A 114 -20.18 19.87 -1.54
CA ARG A 114 -21.01 19.06 -0.64
C ARG A 114 -21.97 19.91 0.20
N GLN A 115 -21.60 21.15 0.51
CA GLN A 115 -22.38 22.08 1.34
C GLN A 115 -23.31 22.99 0.54
N THR A 116 -23.12 23.08 -0.78
CA THR A 116 -23.90 23.93 -1.68
C THR A 116 -25.17 23.20 -2.13
N GLU A 117 -26.34 23.83 -1.95
CA GLU A 117 -27.64 23.28 -2.35
C GLU A 117 -28.08 23.83 -3.74
N ASP A 118 -27.68 25.03 -4.12
CA ASP A 118 -28.02 25.63 -5.40
C ASP A 118 -27.40 24.88 -6.58
N GLU A 119 -28.22 24.42 -7.51
CA GLU A 119 -27.78 23.57 -8.63
C GLU A 119 -26.84 24.33 -9.61
N VAL A 120 -27.06 25.64 -9.81
CA VAL A 120 -26.24 26.43 -10.71
C VAL A 120 -24.86 26.68 -10.13
N GLU A 121 -24.79 26.95 -8.82
CA GLU A 121 -23.57 27.13 -8.10
C GLU A 121 -22.80 25.77 -8.03
N ARG A 122 -23.48 24.66 -7.74
CA ARG A 122 -22.89 23.29 -7.77
C ARG A 122 -22.26 22.99 -9.11
N ALA A 123 -22.96 23.28 -10.21
CA ALA A 123 -22.44 23.05 -11.56
C ALA A 123 -21.18 23.91 -11.84
N ALA A 124 -21.15 25.15 -11.37
CA ALA A 124 -19.97 26.00 -11.51
C ALA A 124 -18.76 25.48 -10.71
N ILE A 125 -18.99 25.03 -9.47
CA ILE A 125 -17.94 24.42 -8.62
C ILE A 125 -17.41 23.15 -9.30
N TYR A 126 -18.30 22.28 -9.78
CA TYR A 126 -17.90 21.04 -10.44
C TYR A 126 -17.07 21.30 -11.71
N HIS A 127 -17.47 22.28 -12.52
CA HIS A 127 -16.69 22.71 -13.69
C HIS A 127 -15.28 23.21 -13.29
N ARG A 128 -15.16 23.89 -12.15
CA ARG A 128 -13.84 24.30 -11.62
C ARG A 128 -13.01 23.10 -11.21
N ILE A 129 -13.62 22.12 -10.52
CA ILE A 129 -12.97 20.84 -10.15
C ILE A 129 -12.44 20.13 -11.40
N ASP A 130 -13.26 19.99 -12.44
CA ASP A 130 -12.86 19.34 -13.69
C ASP A 130 -11.67 20.05 -14.35
N SER A 131 -11.70 21.39 -14.38
CA SER A 131 -10.63 22.19 -14.98
C SER A 131 -9.30 21.97 -14.26
N ILE A 132 -9.29 21.97 -12.91
CA ILE A 132 -8.08 21.75 -12.11
C ILE A 132 -7.62 20.30 -12.22
N SER A 133 -8.54 19.35 -12.20
CA SER A 133 -8.25 17.92 -12.37
C SER A 133 -7.58 17.63 -13.71
N TYR A 134 -8.03 18.31 -14.78
CA TYR A 134 -7.40 18.20 -16.09
C TYR A 134 -5.96 18.75 -16.07
N GLU A 135 -5.70 19.89 -15.42
CA GLU A 135 -4.34 20.42 -15.30
C GLU A 135 -3.45 19.50 -14.45
N ALA A 136 -3.96 18.98 -13.32
CA ALA A 136 -3.24 18.03 -12.49
C ALA A 136 -2.93 16.73 -13.24
N SER A 137 -3.84 16.25 -14.09
CA SER A 137 -3.66 15.03 -14.87
C SER A 137 -2.48 15.07 -15.85
N LYS A 138 -2.06 16.27 -16.28
CA LYS A 138 -0.89 16.46 -17.16
C LYS A 138 0.42 16.12 -16.44
N LEU A 139 0.43 16.19 -15.12
CA LEU A 139 1.59 15.80 -14.29
C LEU A 139 1.56 14.34 -13.92
N ALA A 140 0.41 13.68 -13.97
CA ALA A 140 0.27 12.27 -13.61
C ALA A 140 1.06 11.35 -14.55
N ILE A 141 1.72 10.34 -13.99
CA ILE A 141 2.39 9.26 -14.74
C ILE A 141 1.54 7.99 -14.56
N PRO A 142 0.73 7.62 -15.56
CA PRO A 142 -0.14 6.45 -15.44
C PRO A 142 0.67 5.16 -15.27
N ASN A 143 0.15 4.26 -14.43
CA ASN A 143 0.69 2.91 -14.20
C ASN A 143 2.17 2.90 -13.79
N GLU A 144 2.64 3.96 -13.12
CA GLU A 144 4.04 4.02 -12.69
C GLU A 144 4.34 3.00 -11.60
N TYR A 145 3.37 2.69 -10.73
CA TYR A 145 3.50 1.61 -9.76
C TYR A 145 3.78 0.27 -10.44
N ASP A 146 3.03 -0.09 -11.48
CA ASP A 146 3.24 -1.33 -12.22
C ASP A 146 4.59 -1.36 -12.93
N LYS A 147 5.06 -0.20 -13.43
CA LYS A 147 6.40 -0.07 -14.02
C LYS A 147 7.49 -0.29 -12.97
N LEU A 148 7.33 0.26 -11.75
CA LEU A 148 8.27 0.04 -10.64
C LEU A 148 8.29 -1.43 -10.22
N MET A 149 7.13 -2.06 -10.08
CA MET A 149 7.03 -3.47 -9.74
C MET A 149 7.63 -4.37 -10.84
N SER A 150 7.36 -4.06 -12.11
CA SER A 150 7.96 -4.76 -13.25
C SER A 150 9.48 -4.59 -13.30
N ALA A 151 10.00 -3.41 -12.96
CA ALA A 151 11.44 -3.13 -12.94
C ALA A 151 12.20 -3.98 -11.90
N ILE A 152 11.56 -4.36 -10.79
CA ILE A 152 12.11 -5.31 -9.82
C ILE A 152 11.77 -6.77 -10.15
N GLY A 153 11.15 -7.03 -11.30
CA GLY A 153 10.81 -8.38 -11.77
C GLY A 153 9.59 -9.00 -11.08
N ALA A 154 8.68 -8.18 -10.59
CA ALA A 154 7.41 -8.65 -10.05
C ALA A 154 6.51 -9.23 -11.15
N ASN A 155 5.73 -10.25 -10.78
CA ASN A 155 4.67 -10.83 -11.58
C ASN A 155 3.36 -10.83 -10.77
N GLY A 156 2.24 -10.79 -11.45
CA GLY A 156 0.93 -10.97 -10.81
C GLY A 156 0.60 -9.89 -9.78
N THR A 157 1.09 -8.66 -9.99
CA THR A 157 0.66 -7.49 -9.20
C THR A 157 -0.85 -7.35 -9.29
N ASN A 158 -1.52 -7.50 -8.15
CA ASN A 158 -2.97 -7.46 -8.08
C ASN A 158 -3.44 -7.07 -6.67
N ALA A 159 -4.74 -6.81 -6.53
CA ALA A 159 -5.40 -6.65 -5.25
C ALA A 159 -6.82 -7.19 -5.31
N PHE A 160 -7.45 -7.36 -4.16
CA PHE A 160 -8.85 -7.67 -4.05
C PHE A 160 -9.43 -7.20 -2.73
N THR A 161 -10.69 -6.80 -2.74
CA THR A 161 -11.46 -6.44 -1.56
C THR A 161 -12.56 -7.47 -1.31
N SER A 162 -12.60 -7.99 -0.09
CA SER A 162 -13.64 -8.87 0.42
C SER A 162 -14.51 -8.14 1.45
N GLN A 163 -15.43 -8.86 2.11
CA GLN A 163 -16.22 -8.28 3.19
C GLN A 163 -15.36 -7.87 4.40
N ASP A 164 -14.27 -8.58 4.67
CA ASP A 164 -13.48 -8.44 5.90
C ASP A 164 -12.12 -7.78 5.71
N MET A 165 -11.59 -7.78 4.50
CA MET A 165 -10.21 -7.33 4.24
C MET A 165 -10.02 -6.87 2.80
N THR A 166 -9.02 -6.02 2.61
CA THR A 166 -8.42 -5.68 1.33
C THR A 166 -7.00 -6.25 1.29
N VAL A 167 -6.63 -6.94 0.23
CA VAL A 167 -5.33 -7.63 0.12
C VAL A 167 -4.64 -7.24 -1.17
N TYR A 168 -3.37 -6.87 -1.06
CA TYR A 168 -2.47 -6.55 -2.18
C TYR A 168 -1.44 -7.66 -2.31
N VAL A 169 -1.31 -8.24 -3.50
CA VAL A 169 -0.49 -9.43 -3.75
C VAL A 169 0.51 -9.20 -4.87
N GLU A 170 1.72 -9.68 -4.69
CA GLU A 170 2.75 -9.72 -5.73
C GLU A 170 3.60 -10.99 -5.59
N ASP A 171 4.14 -11.43 -6.71
CA ASP A 171 5.19 -12.45 -6.79
C ASP A 171 6.48 -11.76 -7.24
N ILE A 172 7.52 -11.76 -6.40
CA ILE A 172 8.77 -11.06 -6.64
C ILE A 172 9.98 -12.00 -6.59
N PRO A 173 11.08 -11.70 -7.29
CA PRO A 173 12.35 -12.40 -7.07
C PRO A 173 12.81 -12.25 -5.61
N SER A 174 13.32 -13.33 -5.00
CA SER A 174 13.69 -13.35 -3.58
C SER A 174 14.78 -12.34 -3.20
N ASN A 175 15.63 -11.93 -4.16
CA ASN A 175 16.66 -10.90 -3.98
C ASN A 175 16.13 -9.46 -4.07
N GLN A 176 14.82 -9.26 -4.32
CA GLN A 176 14.20 -7.95 -4.47
C GLN A 176 13.34 -7.54 -3.26
N ILE A 177 13.35 -8.30 -2.19
CA ILE A 177 12.53 -8.05 -0.99
C ILE A 177 12.75 -6.65 -0.40
N GLU A 178 13.98 -6.13 -0.43
CA GLU A 178 14.28 -4.80 0.09
C GLU A 178 13.68 -3.69 -0.80
N ASN A 179 13.78 -3.82 -2.12
CA ASN A 179 13.20 -2.87 -3.06
C ASN A 179 11.67 -2.90 -2.98
N TRP A 180 11.08 -4.09 -2.95
CA TRP A 180 9.66 -4.28 -2.72
C TRP A 180 9.21 -3.61 -1.41
N ALA A 181 9.90 -3.87 -0.30
CA ALA A 181 9.55 -3.30 0.99
C ALA A 181 9.62 -1.76 1.02
N LYS A 182 10.58 -1.15 0.30
CA LYS A 182 10.67 0.31 0.16
C LYS A 182 9.48 0.89 -0.61
N ILE A 183 9.11 0.27 -1.74
CA ILE A 183 7.97 0.68 -2.56
C ILE A 183 6.67 0.57 -1.74
N GLN A 184 6.46 -0.57 -1.07
CA GLN A 184 5.26 -0.77 -0.26
C GLN A 184 5.22 0.17 0.96
N ALA A 185 6.35 0.39 1.63
CA ALA A 185 6.40 1.30 2.77
C ALA A 185 6.05 2.74 2.37
N ASP A 186 6.48 3.20 1.21
CA ASP A 186 6.11 4.52 0.69
C ASP A 186 4.62 4.55 0.32
N ARG A 187 4.14 3.55 -0.43
CA ARG A 187 2.74 3.39 -0.83
C ARG A 187 1.77 3.46 0.35
N PHE A 188 2.03 2.71 1.42
CA PHE A 188 1.15 2.67 2.59
C PHE A 188 1.35 3.81 3.58
N ARG A 189 2.46 4.55 3.49
CA ARG A 189 2.71 5.72 4.33
C ARG A 189 2.18 7.00 3.74
N ASN A 190 2.33 7.18 2.44
CA ASN A 190 2.12 8.44 1.75
C ASN A 190 1.25 8.28 0.49
N PRO A 191 0.09 7.59 0.54
CA PRO A 191 -0.76 7.48 -0.63
C PRO A 191 -1.23 8.85 -1.07
N VAL A 192 -1.22 9.12 -2.36
CA VAL A 192 -1.76 10.34 -2.94
C VAL A 192 -2.97 9.98 -3.80
N ILE A 193 -4.10 10.58 -3.48
CA ILE A 193 -5.36 10.37 -4.19
C ILE A 193 -5.35 11.21 -5.45
N ARG A 194 -5.15 10.56 -6.60
CA ARG A 194 -5.15 11.18 -7.93
C ARG A 194 -6.32 10.69 -8.75
N GLY A 195 -6.96 11.58 -9.49
CA GLY A 195 -8.03 11.23 -10.43
C GLY A 195 -9.18 10.47 -9.77
N PHE A 196 -9.52 10.78 -8.51
CA PHE A 196 -10.45 9.99 -7.74
C PHE A 196 -11.85 9.94 -8.38
N HIS A 197 -12.35 10.99 -9.01
CA HIS A 197 -13.66 11.01 -9.66
C HIS A 197 -13.70 10.13 -10.92
N THR A 198 -12.64 10.11 -11.74
CA THR A 198 -12.52 9.18 -12.88
C THR A 198 -12.42 7.73 -12.45
N GLU A 199 -11.74 7.47 -11.34
CA GLU A 199 -11.66 6.12 -10.77
C GLU A 199 -12.99 5.66 -10.20
N LEU A 200 -13.78 6.58 -9.66
CA LEU A 200 -15.12 6.28 -9.17
C LEU A 200 -16.04 5.78 -10.29
N GLU A 201 -15.94 6.38 -11.49
CA GLU A 201 -16.67 5.92 -12.67
C GLU A 201 -16.27 4.49 -13.06
N THR A 202 -14.97 4.18 -13.05
CA THR A 202 -14.46 2.82 -13.34
C THR A 202 -15.05 1.79 -12.38
N ILE A 203 -15.04 2.06 -11.10
CA ILE A 203 -15.58 1.15 -10.06
C ILE A 203 -17.09 1.00 -10.16
N TYR A 204 -17.79 2.08 -10.51
CA TYR A 204 -19.22 2.02 -10.75
C TYR A 204 -19.56 1.09 -11.91
N GLU A 205 -18.80 1.16 -13.00
CA GLU A 205 -18.96 0.24 -14.15
C GLU A 205 -18.64 -1.21 -13.77
N GLU A 206 -17.57 -1.47 -13.02
CA GLU A 206 -17.23 -2.81 -12.53
C GLU A 206 -18.32 -3.39 -11.65
N LYS A 207 -18.93 -2.59 -10.76
CA LYS A 207 -20.05 -3.01 -9.92
C LYS A 207 -21.29 -3.34 -10.75
N ASN A 208 -21.52 -2.64 -11.86
CA ASN A 208 -22.65 -2.92 -12.74
C ASN A 208 -22.44 -4.17 -13.59
N MET A 209 -21.20 -4.62 -13.80
CA MET A 209 -20.86 -5.82 -14.56
C MET A 209 -20.76 -7.09 -13.71
N SER A 210 -20.73 -6.99 -12.39
CA SER A 210 -20.65 -8.10 -11.45
C SER A 210 -22.01 -8.50 -10.87
#